data_f71f781937d14a35addf965e4d1a8627
#
_entry.id   f71f781937d14a35addf965e4d1a8627
#
_cell.length_a   1.000
_cell.length_b   1.000
_cell.length_c   1.000
_cell.angle_alpha   90.00
_cell.angle_beta   90.00
_cell.angle_gamma   90.00
#
_symmetry.space_group_name_H-M   'P 1'
#
loop_
_entity.id
_entity.type
_entity.pdbx_description
1 polymer ?
#
loop_
_entity_poly.entity_id
_entity_poly.type
_entity_poly.pdbx_seq_one_letter_code
_entity_poly.pdbx_strand_id
1 'polypeptide(L)'
;MPLVLTEAIVLHVFDYLESSRIFRLVTREAGVRSVLARGARRSSRRFGSALDLFAQGTAELHVKPGRDLDTLGRFDIERARPALGAELSRFTGAAVIAELTLRFGRDAADPELFDAAAAALDDLASAPSTDTREATLAGAWHVIASLGFAPGLDVCAECHASIEPNAAALFSHPAGGALCERCGRMAASGRLLPPSARTALRAWTAGERAALAGEPEIRAHQRLLREFLREHLSDDRPLAAFAMWEDDPVQANRIVATGESRS
;
A
#
# COMPACT_ATOMS: atom_id res chain seq x y z
N MET A 1 4.01 2.67 -32.88
CA MET A 1 3.94 2.65 -31.41
C MET A 1 3.02 1.51 -31.05
N PRO A 2 3.47 0.54 -30.27
CA PRO A 2 2.58 -0.54 -29.84
C PRO A 2 1.44 0.03 -29.00
N LEU A 3 0.25 -0.46 -29.28
CA LEU A 3 -0.96 -0.19 -28.55
C LEU A 3 -1.14 -1.32 -27.52
N VAL A 4 -1.29 -0.95 -26.26
CA VAL A 4 -1.56 -1.90 -25.16
C VAL A 4 -2.91 -1.55 -24.56
N LEU A 5 -3.79 -2.52 -24.51
CA LEU A 5 -5.05 -2.45 -23.77
C LEU A 5 -4.87 -3.21 -22.47
N THR A 6 -5.09 -2.55 -21.32
CA THR A 6 -4.79 -3.12 -20.01
C THR A 6 -5.74 -2.60 -18.94
N GLU A 7 -6.05 -3.42 -17.95
CA GLU A 7 -6.65 -2.92 -16.72
C GLU A 7 -5.65 -1.99 -16.01
N ALA A 8 -6.14 -0.89 -15.46
CA ALA A 8 -5.32 0.12 -14.81
C ALA A 8 -6.02 0.77 -13.62
N ILE A 9 -5.23 1.16 -12.61
CA ILE A 9 -5.66 1.98 -11.48
C ILE A 9 -4.87 3.28 -11.49
N VAL A 10 -5.55 4.41 -11.35
CA VAL A 10 -4.93 5.73 -11.23
C VAL A 10 -4.42 5.91 -9.81
N LEU A 11 -3.10 5.97 -9.63
CA LEU A 11 -2.48 6.11 -8.32
C LEU A 11 -1.90 7.49 -8.03
N HIS A 12 -1.64 8.28 -9.07
CA HIS A 12 -1.22 9.69 -8.92
C HIS A 12 -1.60 10.51 -10.16
N VAL A 13 -1.86 11.81 -9.96
CA VAL A 13 -2.26 12.75 -11.02
C VAL A 13 -1.48 14.04 -10.88
N PHE A 14 -0.93 14.52 -11.99
CA PHE A 14 -0.30 15.84 -12.10
C PHE A 14 -0.99 16.66 -13.18
N ASP A 15 -1.23 17.93 -12.91
CA ASP A 15 -1.58 18.86 -13.98
C ASP A 15 -0.32 19.13 -14.86
N TYR A 16 -0.50 19.06 -16.15
CA TYR A 16 0.57 19.28 -17.13
C TYR A 16 0.10 20.19 -18.25
N LEU A 17 0.75 21.34 -18.39
CA LEU A 17 0.32 22.41 -19.28
C LEU A 17 -1.15 22.82 -19.00
N GLU A 18 -1.73 23.66 -19.87
CA GLU A 18 -3.08 24.21 -19.64
C GLU A 18 -4.22 23.19 -19.74
N SER A 19 -4.07 22.13 -20.52
CA SER A 19 -5.16 21.22 -20.88
C SER A 19 -4.87 19.74 -20.67
N SER A 20 -3.66 19.38 -20.32
CA SER A 20 -3.19 18.00 -20.20
C SER A 20 -2.98 17.59 -18.75
N ARG A 21 -2.99 16.29 -18.49
CA ARG A 21 -2.61 15.69 -17.20
C ARG A 21 -1.64 14.54 -17.42
N ILE A 22 -0.77 14.31 -16.45
CA ILE A 22 0.03 13.11 -16.36
C ILE A 22 -0.58 12.26 -15.27
N PHE A 23 -0.88 11.00 -15.60
CA PHE A 23 -1.33 10.00 -14.64
C PHE A 23 -0.20 9.00 -14.40
N ARG A 24 -0.02 8.59 -13.16
CA ARG A 24 0.77 7.41 -12.82
C ARG A 24 -0.18 6.28 -12.48
N LEU A 25 -0.04 5.19 -13.20
CA LEU A 25 -0.92 4.04 -13.16
C LEU A 25 -0.15 2.81 -12.68
N VAL A 26 -0.81 1.92 -11.94
CA VAL A 26 -0.45 0.51 -11.95
C VAL A 26 -1.35 -0.18 -12.95
N THR A 27 -0.77 -1.01 -13.80
CA THR A 27 -1.49 -1.75 -14.84
C THR A 27 -1.22 -3.24 -14.71
N ARG A 28 -2.17 -4.07 -15.10
CA ARG A 28 -2.06 -5.52 -15.00
C ARG A 28 -1.01 -6.10 -15.95
N GLU A 29 -1.02 -5.66 -17.22
CA GLU A 29 -0.20 -6.25 -18.29
C GLU A 29 1.06 -5.46 -18.61
N ALA A 30 1.22 -4.25 -18.05
CA ALA A 30 2.36 -3.39 -18.37
C ALA A 30 3.08 -2.81 -17.13
N GLY A 31 2.65 -3.18 -15.91
CA GLY A 31 3.25 -2.71 -14.67
C GLY A 31 2.98 -1.23 -14.37
N VAL A 32 3.91 -0.56 -13.70
CA VAL A 32 3.78 0.86 -13.35
C VAL A 32 4.09 1.72 -14.55
N ARG A 33 3.16 2.64 -14.92
CA ARG A 33 3.31 3.52 -16.08
C ARG A 33 3.03 4.97 -15.74
N SER A 34 3.82 5.87 -16.31
CA SER A 34 3.50 7.30 -16.40
C SER A 34 2.96 7.62 -17.77
N VAL A 35 1.76 8.21 -17.83
CA VAL A 35 1.06 8.42 -19.09
C VAL A 35 0.57 9.86 -19.23
N LEU A 36 0.77 10.45 -20.40
CA LEU A 36 0.28 11.78 -20.77
C LEU A 36 -1.12 11.67 -21.39
N ALA A 37 -2.11 12.24 -20.77
CA ALA A 37 -3.45 12.41 -21.28
C ALA A 37 -3.63 13.84 -21.86
N ARG A 38 -3.45 13.98 -23.17
CA ARG A 38 -3.58 15.27 -23.85
C ARG A 38 -5.04 15.72 -23.90
N GLY A 39 -5.30 16.94 -23.46
CA GLY A 39 -6.64 17.52 -23.45
C GLY A 39 -7.57 16.92 -22.38
N ALA A 40 -7.05 16.22 -21.38
CA ALA A 40 -7.83 15.57 -20.33
C ALA A 40 -8.75 16.53 -19.55
N ARG A 41 -8.35 17.79 -19.43
CA ARG A 41 -9.17 18.86 -18.78
C ARG A 41 -10.32 19.37 -19.66
N ARG A 42 -10.32 19.09 -20.97
CA ARG A 42 -11.30 19.59 -21.93
C ARG A 42 -12.20 18.51 -22.53
N SER A 43 -11.82 17.22 -22.43
CA SER A 43 -12.48 16.12 -23.12
C SER A 43 -12.95 15.03 -22.16
N SER A 44 -14.19 15.10 -21.75
CA SER A 44 -14.87 14.04 -20.99
C SER A 44 -15.14 12.76 -21.81
N ARG A 45 -15.17 12.85 -23.16
CA ARG A 45 -15.46 11.69 -24.02
C ARG A 45 -14.36 10.64 -24.08
N ARG A 46 -13.08 11.04 -23.91
CA ARG A 46 -11.92 10.12 -24.01
C ARG A 46 -11.47 9.57 -22.67
N PHE A 47 -11.72 10.31 -21.58
CA PHE A 47 -11.17 10.00 -20.27
C PHE A 47 -12.25 9.92 -19.18
N GLY A 48 -13.54 10.03 -19.57
CA GLY A 48 -14.63 10.14 -18.61
C GLY A 48 -14.62 11.47 -17.85
N SER A 49 -15.76 11.88 -17.32
CA SER A 49 -15.87 13.09 -16.49
C SER A 49 -15.26 12.93 -15.10
N ALA A 50 -14.90 11.71 -14.72
CA ALA A 50 -14.47 11.30 -13.39
C ALA A 50 -13.15 10.52 -13.37
N LEU A 51 -12.27 10.68 -14.39
CA LEU A 51 -10.93 10.09 -14.31
C LEU A 51 -10.13 10.83 -13.24
N ASP A 52 -10.15 10.28 -12.06
CA ASP A 52 -9.57 10.84 -10.85
C ASP A 52 -8.76 9.80 -10.10
N LEU A 53 -8.14 10.19 -8.99
CA LEU A 53 -7.37 9.30 -8.12
C LEU A 53 -8.19 8.07 -7.73
N PHE A 54 -7.53 6.92 -7.75
CA PHE A 54 -8.05 5.60 -7.38
C PHE A 54 -9.15 5.05 -8.30
N ALA A 55 -9.46 5.73 -9.42
CA ALA A 55 -10.31 5.15 -10.45
C ALA A 55 -9.62 3.94 -11.11
N GLN A 56 -10.39 2.88 -11.33
CA GLN A 56 -9.97 1.66 -12.03
C GLN A 56 -10.81 1.46 -13.28
N GLY A 57 -10.19 0.92 -14.31
CA GLY A 57 -10.84 0.62 -15.57
C GLY A 57 -9.87 0.16 -16.64
N THR A 58 -10.32 0.15 -17.88
CA THR A 58 -9.53 -0.26 -19.02
C THR A 58 -8.83 0.95 -19.67
N ALA A 59 -7.50 0.91 -19.75
CA ALA A 59 -6.64 1.93 -20.34
C ALA A 59 -6.11 1.49 -21.72
N GLU A 60 -6.18 2.40 -22.69
CA GLU A 60 -5.54 2.28 -23.99
C GLU A 60 -4.23 3.07 -23.99
N LEU A 61 -3.09 2.39 -23.99
CA LEU A 61 -1.77 2.96 -23.86
C LEU A 61 -0.99 2.87 -25.18
N HIS A 62 -0.47 4.01 -25.65
CA HIS A 62 0.51 4.04 -26.72
C HIS A 62 1.91 4.06 -26.11
N VAL A 63 2.51 2.87 -26.01
CA VAL A 63 3.81 2.68 -25.35
C VAL A 63 4.93 3.16 -26.28
N LYS A 64 5.90 3.89 -25.71
CA LYS A 64 7.09 4.39 -26.40
C LYS A 64 8.33 3.70 -25.85
N PRO A 65 8.90 2.73 -26.57
CA PRO A 65 10.13 2.07 -26.14
C PRO A 65 11.24 3.10 -25.84
N GLY A 66 11.89 2.92 -24.67
CA GLY A 66 12.99 3.79 -24.23
C GLY A 66 12.56 5.19 -23.74
N ARG A 67 11.30 5.39 -23.39
CA ARG A 67 10.80 6.63 -22.78
C ARG A 67 9.99 6.32 -21.52
N ASP A 68 10.13 7.17 -20.53
CA ASP A 68 9.43 7.05 -19.23
C ASP A 68 8.00 7.61 -19.26
N LEU A 69 7.57 8.19 -20.39
CA LEU A 69 6.25 8.82 -20.54
C LEU A 69 5.54 8.31 -21.80
N ASP A 70 4.54 7.48 -21.56
CA ASP A 70 3.64 6.95 -22.59
C ASP A 70 2.51 7.94 -22.92
N THR A 71 1.61 7.58 -23.83
CA THR A 71 0.44 8.40 -24.14
C THR A 71 -0.82 7.61 -23.83
N LEU A 72 -1.71 8.19 -23.01
CA LEU A 72 -3.04 7.66 -22.76
C LEU A 72 -3.97 8.03 -23.92
N GLY A 73 -4.41 7.03 -24.68
CA GLY A 73 -5.37 7.16 -25.77
C GLY A 73 -6.79 7.31 -25.27
N ARG A 74 -7.21 6.39 -24.39
CA ARG A 74 -8.53 6.30 -23.81
C ARG A 74 -8.46 5.67 -22.42
N PHE A 75 -9.42 5.98 -21.55
CA PHE A 75 -9.64 5.30 -20.28
C PHE A 75 -11.14 5.10 -20.06
N ASP A 76 -11.58 3.86 -19.99
CA ASP A 76 -12.96 3.49 -19.70
C ASP A 76 -13.06 3.13 -18.22
N ILE A 77 -13.71 4.00 -17.42
CA ILE A 77 -13.82 3.82 -15.97
C ILE A 77 -14.85 2.73 -15.69
N GLU A 78 -14.47 1.70 -14.95
CA GLU A 78 -15.30 0.58 -14.52
C GLU A 78 -15.64 0.68 -13.03
N ARG A 79 -14.70 1.23 -12.24
CA ARG A 79 -14.86 1.39 -10.80
C ARG A 79 -14.29 2.72 -10.35
N ALA A 80 -15.11 3.51 -9.67
CA ALA A 80 -14.68 4.71 -8.93
C ALA A 80 -14.69 4.40 -7.43
N ARG A 81 -13.80 5.06 -6.67
CA ARG A 81 -13.69 4.92 -5.20
C ARG A 81 -13.85 6.28 -4.50
N PRO A 82 -14.99 6.95 -4.62
CA PRO A 82 -15.19 8.30 -4.06
C PRO A 82 -15.03 8.33 -2.53
N ALA A 83 -15.31 7.23 -1.83
CA ALA A 83 -15.13 7.13 -0.40
C ALA A 83 -13.68 7.39 0.05
N LEU A 84 -12.68 7.07 -0.77
CA LEU A 84 -11.27 7.32 -0.45
C LEU A 84 -10.92 8.81 -0.38
N GLY A 85 -11.65 9.67 -1.08
CA GLY A 85 -11.48 11.13 -1.02
C GLY A 85 -12.39 11.84 0.00
N ALA A 86 -13.34 11.12 0.60
CA ALA A 86 -14.33 11.72 1.49
C ALA A 86 -13.81 11.99 2.92
N GLU A 87 -12.82 11.23 3.36
CA GLU A 87 -12.24 11.31 4.71
C GLU A 87 -10.72 11.35 4.64
N LEU A 88 -10.09 12.21 5.44
CA LEU A 88 -8.63 12.36 5.45
C LEU A 88 -7.92 11.03 5.78
N SER A 89 -8.40 10.29 6.76
CA SER A 89 -7.82 9.01 7.17
C SER A 89 -7.84 7.96 6.05
N ARG A 90 -8.91 7.91 5.23
CA ARG A 90 -8.98 7.04 4.05
C ARG A 90 -8.05 7.50 2.95
N PHE A 91 -8.02 8.81 2.72
CA PHE A 91 -7.17 9.40 1.69
C PHE A 91 -5.69 9.17 1.97
N THR A 92 -5.24 9.41 3.21
CA THR A 92 -3.84 9.19 3.60
C THR A 92 -3.47 7.71 3.56
N GLY A 93 -4.38 6.81 3.97
CA GLY A 93 -4.19 5.37 3.83
C GLY A 93 -4.07 4.92 2.37
N ALA A 94 -4.96 5.40 1.50
CA ALA A 94 -4.90 5.12 0.06
C ALA A 94 -3.63 5.69 -0.59
N ALA A 95 -3.16 6.85 -0.13
CA ALA A 95 -1.91 7.44 -0.58
C ALA A 95 -0.69 6.57 -0.20
N VAL A 96 -0.70 5.91 0.98
CA VAL A 96 0.34 4.92 1.36
C VAL A 96 0.37 3.77 0.37
N ILE A 97 -0.80 3.16 0.08
CA ILE A 97 -0.90 2.06 -0.89
C ILE A 97 -0.37 2.51 -2.27
N ALA A 98 -0.78 3.69 -2.73
CA ALA A 98 -0.34 4.25 -3.99
C ALA A 98 1.18 4.51 -4.02
N GLU A 99 1.75 5.09 -2.95
CA GLU A 99 3.19 5.38 -2.87
C GLU A 99 4.02 4.09 -2.92
N LEU A 100 3.66 3.07 -2.14
CA LEU A 100 4.34 1.78 -2.14
C LEU A 100 4.28 1.13 -3.54
N THR A 101 3.09 1.06 -4.13
CA THR A 101 2.90 0.48 -5.45
C THR A 101 3.69 1.21 -6.54
N LEU A 102 3.63 2.54 -6.57
CA LEU A 102 4.28 3.36 -7.61
C LEU A 102 5.80 3.43 -7.46
N ARG A 103 6.31 3.28 -6.26
CA ARG A 103 7.74 3.47 -5.98
C ARG A 103 8.53 2.18 -6.15
N PHE A 104 7.93 1.05 -5.78
CA PHE A 104 8.60 -0.25 -5.76
C PHE A 104 8.08 -1.21 -6.85
N GLY A 105 6.94 -0.91 -7.45
CA GLY A 105 6.46 -1.64 -8.63
C GLY A 105 7.35 -1.41 -9.84
N ARG A 106 7.44 -2.45 -10.69
CA ARG A 106 8.25 -2.44 -11.92
C ARG A 106 7.43 -1.96 -13.11
N ASP A 107 8.10 -1.59 -14.18
CA ASP A 107 7.52 -1.26 -15.49
C ASP A 107 7.29 -2.49 -16.38
N ALA A 108 7.07 -3.64 -15.78
CA ALA A 108 6.76 -4.92 -16.40
C ALA A 108 5.46 -5.48 -15.82
N ALA A 109 4.79 -6.36 -16.55
CA ALA A 109 3.56 -7.01 -16.12
C ALA A 109 3.71 -7.64 -14.71
N ASP A 110 2.83 -7.25 -13.81
CA ASP A 110 2.77 -7.74 -12.44
C ASP A 110 1.30 -7.81 -11.97
N PRO A 111 0.58 -8.86 -12.38
CA PRO A 111 -0.83 -9.03 -12.01
C PRO A 111 -1.05 -9.16 -10.50
N GLU A 112 -0.10 -9.75 -9.77
CA GLU A 112 -0.20 -9.92 -8.31
C GLU A 112 -0.14 -8.57 -7.60
N LEU A 113 0.77 -7.70 -7.99
CA LEU A 113 0.84 -6.32 -7.45
C LEU A 113 -0.41 -5.52 -7.81
N PHE A 114 -0.92 -5.67 -9.04
CA PHE A 114 -2.17 -5.00 -9.47
C PHE A 114 -3.34 -5.44 -8.60
N ASP A 115 -3.52 -6.75 -8.39
CA ASP A 115 -4.61 -7.31 -7.59
C ASP A 115 -4.49 -6.92 -6.12
N ALA A 116 -3.27 -6.93 -5.55
CA ALA A 116 -3.01 -6.50 -4.18
C ALA A 116 -3.36 -5.01 -3.97
N ALA A 117 -2.95 -4.15 -4.90
CA ALA A 117 -3.28 -2.73 -4.84
C ALA A 117 -4.80 -2.48 -4.99
N ALA A 118 -5.48 -3.19 -5.91
CA ALA A 118 -6.91 -3.09 -6.11
C ALA A 118 -7.69 -3.51 -4.85
N ALA A 119 -7.34 -4.68 -4.28
CA ALA A 119 -7.96 -5.21 -3.07
C ALA A 119 -7.76 -4.27 -1.88
N ALA A 120 -6.53 -3.78 -1.67
CA ALA A 120 -6.22 -2.85 -0.57
C ALA A 120 -7.04 -1.55 -0.66
N LEU A 121 -7.19 -0.98 -1.86
CA LEU A 121 -8.00 0.23 -2.07
C LEU A 121 -9.50 -0.05 -1.89
N ASP A 122 -10.01 -1.19 -2.32
CA ASP A 122 -11.40 -1.59 -2.13
C ASP A 122 -11.74 -1.84 -0.65
N ASP A 123 -10.86 -2.52 0.05
CA ASP A 123 -10.98 -2.77 1.49
C ASP A 123 -11.00 -1.46 2.27
N LEU A 124 -10.09 -0.55 1.97
CA LEU A 124 -10.02 0.75 2.62
C LEU A 124 -11.23 1.63 2.29
N ALA A 125 -11.74 1.58 1.06
CA ALA A 125 -12.95 2.31 0.66
C ALA A 125 -14.21 1.83 1.41
N SER A 126 -14.28 0.53 1.73
CA SER A 126 -15.43 -0.11 2.40
C SER A 126 -15.28 -0.22 3.92
N ALA A 127 -14.08 -0.02 4.47
CA ALA A 127 -13.83 -0.15 5.90
C ALA A 127 -14.66 0.88 6.72
N PRO A 128 -15.13 0.59 7.93
CA PRO A 128 -15.61 1.60 8.85
C PRO A 128 -14.55 2.68 9.11
N SER A 129 -14.95 3.93 9.37
CA SER A 129 -13.98 5.02 9.65
C SER A 129 -13.09 4.75 10.86
N THR A 130 -13.53 3.90 11.79
CA THR A 130 -12.76 3.42 12.95
C THR A 130 -11.63 2.48 12.57
N ASP A 131 -11.75 1.76 11.46
CA ASP A 131 -10.89 0.64 11.07
C ASP A 131 -9.96 1.00 9.91
N THR A 132 -9.96 2.26 9.47
CA THR A 132 -9.15 2.73 8.34
C THR A 132 -7.64 2.49 8.53
N ARG A 133 -7.14 2.57 9.77
CA ARG A 133 -5.73 2.33 10.07
C ARG A 133 -5.36 0.86 9.95
N GLU A 134 -6.23 -0.03 10.43
CA GLU A 134 -6.03 -1.48 10.27
C GLU A 134 -6.10 -1.88 8.80
N ALA A 135 -7.09 -1.34 8.06
CA ALA A 135 -7.21 -1.58 6.63
C ALA A 135 -5.98 -1.08 5.86
N THR A 136 -5.42 0.08 6.25
CA THR A 136 -4.17 0.60 5.66
C THR A 136 -2.98 -0.31 5.97
N LEU A 137 -2.84 -0.79 7.22
CA LEU A 137 -1.79 -1.73 7.62
C LEU A 137 -1.89 -3.04 6.82
N ALA A 138 -3.09 -3.61 6.75
CA ALA A 138 -3.36 -4.83 5.99
C ALA A 138 -3.00 -4.67 4.51
N GLY A 139 -3.50 -3.61 3.88
CA GLY A 139 -3.21 -3.31 2.48
C GLY A 139 -1.73 -3.05 2.20
N ALA A 140 -1.04 -2.32 3.09
CA ALA A 140 0.39 -2.07 2.95
C ALA A 140 1.22 -3.36 3.03
N TRP A 141 0.94 -4.25 3.99
CA TRP A 141 1.61 -5.54 4.10
C TRP A 141 1.31 -6.47 2.92
N HIS A 142 0.07 -6.45 2.40
CA HIS A 142 -0.28 -7.22 1.20
C HIS A 142 0.50 -6.73 -0.03
N VAL A 143 0.56 -5.42 -0.26
CA VAL A 143 1.38 -4.84 -1.34
C VAL A 143 2.86 -5.15 -1.17
N ILE A 144 3.41 -5.05 0.06
CA ILE A 144 4.81 -5.40 0.34
C ILE A 144 5.08 -6.87 0.02
N ALA A 145 4.16 -7.76 0.38
CA ALA A 145 4.26 -9.18 0.10
C ALA A 145 4.23 -9.47 -1.41
N SER A 146 3.33 -8.84 -2.17
CA SER A 146 3.26 -8.98 -3.64
C SER A 146 4.50 -8.44 -4.34
N LEU A 147 5.18 -7.45 -3.76
CA LEU A 147 6.48 -6.96 -4.24
C LEU A 147 7.65 -7.93 -3.96
N GLY A 148 7.40 -9.06 -3.27
CA GLY A 148 8.41 -10.06 -2.92
C GLY A 148 9.13 -9.81 -1.60
N PHE A 149 8.65 -8.89 -0.77
CA PHE A 149 9.23 -8.55 0.54
C PHE A 149 8.40 -9.10 1.71
N ALA A 150 7.72 -10.25 1.52
CA ALA A 150 6.98 -10.87 2.62
C ALA A 150 7.92 -11.23 3.79
N PRO A 151 7.63 -10.81 5.04
CA PRO A 151 8.45 -11.20 6.18
C PRO A 151 8.32 -12.70 6.47
N GLY A 152 9.42 -13.34 6.85
CA GLY A 152 9.41 -14.72 7.35
C GLY A 152 8.70 -14.80 8.70
N LEU A 153 7.57 -15.52 8.79
CA LEU A 153 6.77 -15.57 10.02
C LEU A 153 6.64 -16.99 10.62
N ASP A 154 6.78 -18.03 9.80
CA ASP A 154 6.57 -19.43 10.19
C ASP A 154 7.85 -20.21 10.39
N VAL A 155 8.92 -19.70 9.81
CA VAL A 155 10.28 -20.24 9.97
C VAL A 155 11.21 -19.12 10.44
N CYS A 156 12.23 -19.49 11.18
CA CYS A 156 13.26 -18.57 11.64
C CYS A 156 14.00 -17.96 10.45
N ALA A 157 14.03 -16.64 10.37
CA ALA A 157 14.70 -15.93 9.28
C ALA A 157 16.23 -16.17 9.20
N GLU A 158 16.84 -16.62 10.32
CA GLU A 158 18.27 -16.92 10.39
C GLU A 158 18.60 -18.40 10.13
N CYS A 159 17.95 -19.31 10.85
CA CYS A 159 18.34 -20.72 10.83
C CYS A 159 17.29 -21.64 10.20
N HIS A 160 16.20 -21.09 9.69
CA HIS A 160 15.10 -21.80 9.02
C HIS A 160 14.38 -22.86 9.85
N ALA A 161 14.62 -22.91 11.15
CA ALA A 161 13.85 -23.77 12.06
C ALA A 161 12.39 -23.29 12.14
N SER A 162 11.45 -24.21 12.18
CA SER A 162 10.05 -23.90 12.37
C SER A 162 9.80 -23.14 13.68
N ILE A 163 8.91 -22.17 13.66
CA ILE A 163 8.46 -21.43 14.82
C ILE A 163 7.03 -21.87 15.13
N GLU A 164 6.82 -22.38 16.35
CA GLU A 164 5.50 -22.83 16.78
C GLU A 164 4.42 -21.76 16.54
N PRO A 165 3.23 -22.11 16.02
CA PRO A 165 2.20 -21.15 15.65
C PRO A 165 1.80 -20.18 16.75
N ASN A 166 1.71 -20.68 18.00
CA ASN A 166 1.29 -19.92 19.18
C ASN A 166 2.45 -19.41 20.05
N ALA A 167 3.70 -19.54 19.60
CA ALA A 167 4.85 -18.98 20.31
C ALA A 167 5.03 -17.50 19.99
N ALA A 168 5.41 -16.71 20.98
CA ALA A 168 5.98 -15.39 20.72
C ALA A 168 7.33 -15.55 20.02
N ALA A 169 7.66 -14.63 19.13
CA ALA A 169 8.93 -14.62 18.43
C ALA A 169 9.57 -13.23 18.50
N LEU A 170 10.88 -13.16 18.39
CA LEU A 170 11.56 -11.88 18.18
C LEU A 170 11.53 -11.56 16.69
N PHE A 171 10.98 -10.43 16.30
CA PHE A 171 11.04 -9.95 14.92
C PHE A 171 12.33 -9.15 14.72
N SER A 172 13.16 -9.59 13.78
CA SER A 172 14.39 -8.91 13.38
C SER A 172 14.19 -8.23 12.03
N HIS A 173 14.28 -6.91 11.99
CA HIS A 173 14.19 -6.16 10.73
C HIS A 173 15.35 -6.52 9.79
N PRO A 174 16.62 -6.54 10.23
CA PRO A 174 17.73 -6.94 9.35
C PRO A 174 17.60 -8.36 8.78
N ALA A 175 17.05 -9.30 9.57
CA ALA A 175 16.82 -10.68 9.09
C ALA A 175 15.55 -10.81 8.23
N GLY A 176 14.70 -9.78 8.18
CA GLY A 176 13.46 -9.77 7.41
C GLY A 176 12.35 -10.64 7.98
N GLY A 177 12.34 -10.94 9.30
CA GLY A 177 11.30 -11.79 9.84
C GLY A 177 11.47 -12.22 11.29
N ALA A 178 10.69 -13.22 11.69
CA ALA A 178 10.67 -13.80 13.02
C ALA A 178 11.90 -14.69 13.25
N LEU A 179 12.44 -14.67 14.46
CA LEU A 179 13.53 -15.51 14.93
C LEU A 179 13.02 -16.54 15.95
N CYS A 180 13.53 -17.75 15.86
CA CYS A 180 13.33 -18.75 16.93
C CYS A 180 13.99 -18.29 18.23
N GLU A 181 13.63 -18.92 19.34
CA GLU A 181 14.14 -18.54 20.66
C GLU A 181 15.68 -18.53 20.73
N ARG A 182 16.33 -19.51 20.10
CA ARG A 182 17.81 -19.60 20.06
C ARG A 182 18.42 -18.39 19.32
N CYS A 183 17.97 -18.11 18.11
CA CYS A 183 18.51 -17.01 17.32
C CYS A 183 18.09 -15.65 17.90
N GLY A 184 16.89 -15.54 18.47
CA GLY A 184 16.43 -14.35 19.13
C GLY A 184 17.26 -13.96 20.36
N ARG A 185 17.77 -14.94 21.12
CA ARG A 185 18.70 -14.67 22.25
C ARG A 185 20.06 -14.13 21.82
N MET A 186 20.45 -14.41 20.57
CA MET A 186 21.73 -13.96 20.02
C MET A 186 21.58 -12.66 19.21
N ALA A 187 20.38 -12.25 18.89
CA ALA A 187 20.13 -11.05 18.09
C ALA A 187 20.45 -9.78 18.90
N ALA A 188 21.18 -8.85 18.28
CA ALA A 188 21.54 -7.57 18.89
C ALA A 188 20.34 -6.65 19.09
N SER A 189 19.29 -6.81 18.28
CA SER A 189 18.06 -6.00 18.33
C SER A 189 16.89 -6.76 17.74
N GLY A 190 15.68 -6.34 18.07
CA GLY A 190 14.44 -6.89 17.55
C GLY A 190 13.24 -6.45 18.37
N ARG A 191 12.07 -6.76 17.87
CA ARG A 191 10.81 -6.50 18.58
C ARG A 191 10.13 -7.81 18.95
N LEU A 192 9.68 -7.92 20.20
CA LEU A 192 8.85 -9.04 20.58
C LEU A 192 7.54 -8.97 19.78
N LEU A 193 7.25 -10.03 19.05
CA LEU A 193 6.04 -10.22 18.26
C LEU A 193 5.17 -11.26 18.97
N PRO A 194 4.08 -10.82 19.67
CA PRO A 194 3.14 -11.73 20.29
C PRO A 194 2.47 -12.64 19.25
N PRO A 195 1.92 -13.79 19.65
CA PRO A 195 1.24 -14.71 18.72
C PRO A 195 0.11 -14.04 17.94
N SER A 196 -0.71 -13.18 18.59
CA SER A 196 -1.78 -12.42 17.92
C SER A 196 -1.25 -11.51 16.82
N ALA A 197 -0.19 -10.75 17.11
CA ALA A 197 0.43 -9.86 16.16
C ALA A 197 1.06 -10.62 14.97
N ARG A 198 1.66 -11.79 15.22
CA ARG A 198 2.20 -12.67 14.18
C ARG A 198 1.08 -13.24 13.31
N THR A 199 -0.04 -13.62 13.92
CA THR A 199 -1.23 -14.09 13.18
C THR A 199 -1.81 -13.00 12.30
N ALA A 200 -1.94 -11.76 12.80
CA ALA A 200 -2.41 -10.64 12.01
C ALA A 200 -1.50 -10.35 10.81
N LEU A 201 -0.17 -10.32 11.01
CA LEU A 201 0.78 -10.12 9.92
C LEU A 201 0.68 -11.21 8.86
N ARG A 202 0.53 -12.47 9.27
CA ARG A 202 0.39 -13.61 8.35
C ARG A 202 -0.88 -13.46 7.50
N ALA A 203 -2.01 -13.13 8.12
CA ALA A 203 -3.26 -12.88 7.42
C ALA A 203 -3.11 -11.71 6.42
N TRP A 204 -2.54 -10.59 6.85
CA TRP A 204 -2.36 -9.42 6.00
C TRP A 204 -1.43 -9.65 4.82
N THR A 205 -0.32 -10.37 5.00
CA THR A 205 0.58 -10.72 3.88
C THR A 205 -0.07 -11.67 2.88
N ALA A 206 -1.06 -12.46 3.32
CA ALA A 206 -1.87 -13.31 2.45
C ALA A 206 -3.09 -12.58 1.82
N GLY A 207 -3.27 -11.28 2.09
CA GLY A 207 -4.42 -10.51 1.63
C GLY A 207 -5.70 -10.76 2.41
N GLU A 208 -5.61 -11.38 3.59
CA GLU A 208 -6.73 -11.66 4.47
C GLU A 208 -6.90 -10.55 5.52
N ARG A 209 -8.10 -10.41 6.07
CA ARG A 209 -8.37 -9.46 7.15
C ARG A 209 -8.05 -10.08 8.50
N ALA A 210 -7.47 -9.29 9.40
CA ALA A 210 -7.31 -9.62 10.81
C ALA A 210 -7.55 -8.37 11.64
N ALA A 211 -8.36 -8.51 12.70
CA ALA A 211 -8.61 -7.42 13.64
C ALA A 211 -7.53 -7.37 14.72
N LEU A 212 -7.24 -6.17 15.19
CA LEU A 212 -6.35 -5.91 16.33
C LEU A 212 -7.16 -5.60 17.59
N ALA A 213 -6.57 -5.84 18.76
CA ALA A 213 -7.27 -5.65 20.05
C ALA A 213 -7.39 -4.16 20.45
N GLY A 214 -6.94 -3.23 19.63
CA GLY A 214 -7.13 -1.80 19.81
C GLY A 214 -5.87 -0.96 19.57
N GLU A 215 -5.94 0.28 19.98
CA GLU A 215 -4.96 1.33 19.68
C GLU A 215 -3.48 0.98 19.99
N PRO A 216 -3.15 0.33 21.12
CA PRO A 216 -1.75 -0.03 21.39
C PRO A 216 -1.17 -1.01 20.37
N GLU A 217 -1.97 -1.99 19.91
CA GLU A 217 -1.53 -2.94 18.87
C GLU A 217 -1.40 -2.27 17.51
N ILE A 218 -2.36 -1.41 17.14
CA ILE A 218 -2.28 -0.64 15.89
C ILE A 218 -0.97 0.15 15.83
N ARG A 219 -0.63 0.88 16.89
CA ARG A 219 0.64 1.64 16.95
C ARG A 219 1.87 0.74 16.92
N ALA A 220 1.81 -0.44 17.54
CA ALA A 220 2.92 -1.38 17.49
C ALA A 220 3.15 -1.87 16.05
N HIS A 221 2.07 -2.19 15.32
CA HIS A 221 2.14 -2.58 13.92
C HIS A 221 2.57 -1.43 12.99
N GLN A 222 2.16 -0.19 13.25
CA GLN A 222 2.66 0.98 12.51
C GLN A 222 4.17 1.13 12.67
N ARG A 223 4.69 1.03 13.90
CA ARG A 223 6.13 1.09 14.14
C ARG A 223 6.88 -0.06 13.47
N LEU A 224 6.31 -1.27 13.53
CA LEU A 224 6.89 -2.45 12.88
C LEU A 224 7.00 -2.24 11.37
N LEU A 225 5.91 -1.78 10.73
CA LEU A 225 5.87 -1.49 9.30
C LEU A 225 6.88 -0.40 8.92
N ARG A 226 6.94 0.71 9.66
CA ARG A 226 7.90 1.80 9.41
C ARG A 226 9.34 1.32 9.44
N GLU A 227 9.70 0.53 10.46
CA GLU A 227 11.06 0.01 10.61
C GLU A 227 11.39 -1.00 9.49
N PHE A 228 10.41 -1.84 9.11
CA PHE A 228 10.56 -2.78 8.01
C PHE A 228 10.75 -2.07 6.66
N LEU A 229 9.93 -1.07 6.37
CA LEU A 229 10.06 -0.26 5.15
C LEU A 229 11.42 0.44 5.08
N ARG A 230 11.92 0.96 6.21
CA ARG A 230 13.23 1.61 6.27
C ARG A 230 14.37 0.64 6.00
N GLU A 231 14.27 -0.59 6.46
CA GLU A 231 15.32 -1.61 6.29
C GLU A 231 15.35 -2.20 4.87
N HIS A 232 14.16 -2.51 4.31
CA HIS A 232 14.08 -3.32 3.10
C HIS A 232 13.66 -2.56 1.84
N LEU A 233 12.98 -1.44 2.00
CA LEU A 233 12.37 -0.66 0.92
C LEU A 233 12.80 0.81 0.98
N SER A 234 13.94 1.13 1.60
CA SER A 234 14.46 2.48 1.55
C SER A 234 15.26 2.69 0.27
N ASP A 235 14.84 3.65 -0.52
CA ASP A 235 15.71 4.41 -1.39
C ASP A 235 16.03 5.73 -0.66
N ASP A 236 16.94 6.54 -1.16
CA ASP A 236 17.36 7.80 -0.51
C ASP A 236 16.24 8.84 -0.32
N ARG A 237 14.99 8.49 -0.53
CA ARG A 237 13.82 9.37 -0.42
C ARG A 237 12.88 8.91 0.68
N PRO A 238 12.40 9.80 1.57
CA PRO A 238 11.39 9.46 2.56
C PRO A 238 10.07 9.03 1.90
N LEU A 239 9.33 8.13 2.53
CA LEU A 239 7.96 7.78 2.17
C LEU A 239 7.03 8.86 2.70
N ALA A 240 6.70 9.84 1.84
CA ALA A 240 5.99 11.05 2.25
C ALA A 240 4.52 10.77 2.62
N ALA A 241 3.84 9.89 1.87
CA ALA A 241 2.46 9.52 2.18
C ALA A 241 2.41 8.70 3.47
N PHE A 242 3.39 7.82 3.69
CA PHE A 242 3.48 7.04 4.93
C PHE A 242 3.70 7.95 6.15
N ALA A 243 4.61 8.93 6.07
CA ALA A 243 4.82 9.90 7.14
C ALA A 243 3.56 10.71 7.43
N MET A 244 2.87 11.21 6.40
CA MET A 244 1.62 11.96 6.56
C MET A 244 0.51 11.10 7.20
N TRP A 245 0.42 9.81 6.85
CA TRP A 245 -0.55 8.89 7.42
C TRP A 245 -0.26 8.59 8.91
N GLU A 246 1.01 8.48 9.31
CA GLU A 246 1.39 8.31 10.72
C GLU A 246 1.07 9.53 11.57
N ASP A 247 1.29 10.73 11.03
CA ASP A 247 1.15 12.02 11.72
C ASP A 247 -0.29 12.59 11.66
N ASP A 248 -1.28 11.87 11.12
CA ASP A 248 -2.66 12.34 10.94
C ASP A 248 -3.25 12.85 12.29
N PRO A 249 -3.52 14.17 12.43
CA PRO A 249 -3.97 14.80 13.69
C PRO A 249 -5.38 14.37 14.11
N VAL A 250 -6.21 13.86 13.20
CA VAL A 250 -7.51 13.25 13.54
C VAL A 250 -7.32 12.02 14.41
N GLN A 251 -6.19 11.36 14.30
CA GLN A 251 -5.79 10.23 15.12
C GLN A 251 -5.28 10.67 16.51
N ALA A 252 -4.62 11.82 16.60
CA ALA A 252 -4.14 12.37 17.87
C ALA A 252 -5.28 12.87 18.78
N ASN A 253 -6.34 13.47 18.22
CA ASN A 253 -7.46 14.02 19.00
C ASN A 253 -8.39 12.95 19.62
N ARG A 254 -8.47 11.74 19.07
CA ARG A 254 -9.23 10.63 19.71
C ARG A 254 -8.60 10.17 21.03
N ILE A 255 -7.33 10.40 21.24
CA ILE A 255 -6.61 10.02 22.47
C ILE A 255 -7.01 10.93 23.63
N VAL A 256 -7.24 12.22 23.37
CA VAL A 256 -7.66 13.19 24.38
C VAL A 256 -9.10 12.93 24.83
N ALA A 257 -9.99 12.59 23.89
CA ALA A 257 -11.42 12.37 24.18
C ALA A 257 -11.71 11.08 24.98
N THR A 258 -10.85 10.06 24.90
CA THR A 258 -11.01 8.81 25.67
C THR A 258 -10.30 8.84 27.03
N GLY A 259 -9.41 9.79 27.26
CA GLY A 259 -8.69 9.99 28.54
C GLY A 259 -9.49 10.73 29.61
N GLU A 260 -10.49 11.54 29.23
CA GLU A 260 -11.26 12.37 30.17
C GLU A 260 -12.50 11.68 30.77
N SER A 261 -12.80 10.43 30.41
CA SER A 261 -13.95 9.68 30.96
C SER A 261 -13.61 8.79 32.15
N ARG A 262 -12.45 8.98 32.79
CA ARG A 262 -12.09 8.29 34.04
C ARG A 262 -11.59 9.31 35.07
N SER A 263 -12.53 10.03 35.65
CA SER A 263 -12.39 10.71 36.97
C SER A 263 -13.68 10.54 37.73
#